data_a04a80c6d84b995c2bb9e40af678a5e6
#
_entry.id   a04a80c6d84b995c2bb9e40af678a5e6
#
_cell.length_a   1.000
_cell.length_b   1.000
_cell.length_c   1.000
_cell.angle_alpha   90.00
_cell.angle_beta   90.00
_cell.angle_gamma   90.00
#
_symmetry.space_group_name_H-M   'P 1'
#
loop_
_entity.id
_entity.type
_entity.pdbx_description
1 polymer ?
#
loop_
_entity_poly.entity_id
_entity_poly.type
_entity_poly.pdbx_seq_one_letter_code
_entity_poly.pdbx_strand_id
1 'polypeptide(L)'
;MNASDFRRRGKEMVDYMADYLEGIEGRQVYPDVQPGYLRPLIPATAPQEPDTFEDILQDVEKIIMPGVTHWHSPYFFAYFPTASSYPAMLADMLCGAIGCIGFSWAHSSVERAGLIGGVKLKAIPSDGKFAMRASALQEALERDKAAGLIPFFVVATLGTTSCCSFDNLLEVGPICNCSDGWWVMRKAWAYQKSFCFLFVLIIPWQFADSFNFNPHKWLLVNFDCSAMWVKRRTDLTGAFKLDPVYLKHSHQGSGLITDYRHWQLPLGRRFRSLKMWFVFRMYGVKGLQAYIRKHVQLSHEFEAFVLQDPRFEVCAEVTLGLVCFRLKGSDGLNEALLERINSARKIHLVPCRLRGQFVLRFAICSRKVESGHVRLAWEHIRGLAAELLAAEEGKAEIKS
;
A
#
# COMPACT_ATOMS: atom_id res chain seq x y z
N MET A 1 7.82 14.02 14.59
CA MET A 1 8.19 15.29 13.92
C MET A 1 6.93 16.13 13.77
N ASN A 2 6.92 17.32 14.33
CA ASN A 2 5.84 18.31 14.20
C ASN A 2 6.15 19.29 13.02
N ALA A 3 5.25 20.27 12.79
CA ALA A 3 5.43 21.21 11.68
C ALA A 3 6.63 22.16 11.84
N SER A 4 7.00 22.52 13.07
CA SER A 4 8.19 23.34 13.35
C SER A 4 9.46 22.56 13.05
N ASP A 5 9.53 21.31 13.51
CA ASP A 5 10.63 20.40 13.21
C ASP A 5 10.77 20.18 11.70
N PHE A 6 9.64 19.94 11.02
CA PHE A 6 9.66 19.75 9.56
C PHE A 6 10.20 20.97 8.82
N ARG A 7 9.83 22.19 9.23
CA ARG A 7 10.39 23.43 8.61
C ARG A 7 11.89 23.55 8.83
N ARG A 8 12.37 23.27 10.04
CA ARG A 8 13.80 23.35 10.39
C ARG A 8 14.57 22.29 9.62
N ARG A 9 14.16 21.02 9.73
CA ARG A 9 14.83 19.88 9.08
C ARG A 9 14.72 19.91 7.57
N GLY A 10 13.63 20.47 7.04
CA GLY A 10 13.46 20.67 5.61
C GLY A 10 14.47 21.66 5.04
N LYS A 11 14.78 22.74 5.75
CA LYS A 11 15.84 23.67 5.37
C LYS A 11 17.21 22.99 5.39
N GLU A 12 17.56 22.32 6.48
CA GLU A 12 18.80 21.55 6.62
C GLU A 12 18.94 20.51 5.48
N MET A 13 17.85 19.85 5.09
CA MET A 13 17.87 18.89 3.98
C MET A 13 18.04 19.57 2.61
N VAL A 14 17.45 20.76 2.41
CA VAL A 14 17.63 21.54 1.18
C VAL A 14 19.09 21.98 1.06
N ASP A 15 19.67 22.50 2.16
CA ASP A 15 21.09 22.89 2.20
C ASP A 15 21.99 21.66 1.90
N TYR A 16 21.75 20.53 2.56
CA TYR A 16 22.48 19.29 2.30
C TYR A 16 22.42 18.84 0.83
N MET A 17 21.23 18.92 0.19
CA MET A 17 21.07 18.54 -1.23
C MET A 17 21.80 19.52 -2.16
N ALA A 18 21.78 20.80 -1.85
CA ALA A 18 22.50 21.84 -2.61
C ALA A 18 24.01 21.61 -2.50
N ASP A 19 24.55 21.50 -1.28
CA ASP A 19 25.96 21.23 -1.00
C ASP A 19 26.44 19.94 -1.67
N TYR A 20 25.61 18.88 -1.66
CA TYR A 20 25.91 17.64 -2.36
C TYR A 20 26.08 17.83 -3.87
N LEU A 21 25.18 18.59 -4.50
CA LEU A 21 25.23 18.82 -5.95
C LEU A 21 26.36 19.80 -6.34
N GLU A 22 26.61 20.82 -5.55
CA GLU A 22 27.71 21.75 -5.78
C GLU A 22 29.07 21.08 -5.56
N GLY A 23 29.18 20.25 -4.53
CA GLY A 23 30.40 19.51 -4.20
C GLY A 23 30.59 18.19 -4.95
N ILE A 24 29.72 17.84 -5.89
CA ILE A 24 29.71 16.50 -6.52
C ILE A 24 30.98 16.21 -7.34
N GLU A 25 31.63 17.23 -7.88
CA GLU A 25 32.88 17.09 -8.61
C GLU A 25 34.02 16.54 -7.74
N GLY A 26 34.04 16.89 -6.44
CA GLY A 26 35.00 16.39 -5.47
C GLY A 26 34.72 14.98 -4.96
N ARG A 27 33.58 14.37 -5.34
CA ARG A 27 33.22 13.02 -4.91
C ARG A 27 33.70 11.97 -5.92
N GLN A 28 34.12 10.83 -5.41
CA GLN A 28 34.53 9.70 -6.26
C GLN A 28 33.34 9.19 -7.05
N VAL A 29 33.42 9.19 -8.38
CA VAL A 29 32.28 8.87 -9.29
C VAL A 29 31.74 7.46 -9.09
N TYR A 30 32.66 6.49 -8.95
CA TYR A 30 32.34 5.07 -8.79
C TYR A 30 32.63 4.61 -7.35
N PRO A 31 31.77 3.83 -6.71
CA PRO A 31 31.96 3.41 -5.32
C PRO A 31 33.22 2.56 -5.14
N ASP A 32 33.94 2.80 -4.05
CA ASP A 32 35.10 2.00 -3.62
C ASP A 32 34.72 1.07 -2.45
N VAL A 33 33.57 0.42 -2.57
CA VAL A 33 33.11 -0.55 -1.60
C VAL A 33 32.78 -1.88 -2.26
N GLN A 34 32.99 -2.97 -1.54
CA GLN A 34 32.67 -4.29 -2.05
C GLN A 34 31.18 -4.62 -1.89
N PRO A 35 30.59 -5.41 -2.80
CA PRO A 35 29.23 -5.91 -2.65
C PRO A 35 29.00 -6.56 -1.28
N GLY A 36 27.90 -6.20 -0.64
CA GLY A 36 27.55 -6.72 0.69
C GLY A 36 28.05 -5.87 1.85
N TYR A 37 28.81 -4.80 1.62
CA TYR A 37 29.36 -3.92 2.67
C TYR A 37 28.29 -3.36 3.63
N LEU A 38 27.06 -3.17 3.15
CA LEU A 38 25.96 -2.67 3.98
C LEU A 38 25.49 -3.64 5.08
N ARG A 39 25.62 -4.96 4.85
CA ARG A 39 25.07 -5.97 5.78
C ARG A 39 25.57 -5.83 7.21
N PRO A 40 26.87 -5.66 7.49
CA PRO A 40 27.37 -5.46 8.84
C PRO A 40 27.10 -4.08 9.42
N LEU A 41 26.74 -3.08 8.59
CA LEU A 41 26.55 -1.70 8.99
C LEU A 41 25.09 -1.36 9.30
N ILE A 42 24.14 -2.17 8.82
CA ILE A 42 22.71 -1.96 9.03
C ILE A 42 22.18 -3.03 9.98
N PRO A 43 21.42 -2.66 11.03
CA PRO A 43 20.77 -3.61 11.90
C PRO A 43 19.86 -4.58 11.14
N ALA A 44 19.83 -5.86 11.55
CA ALA A 44 19.00 -6.89 10.92
C ALA A 44 17.49 -6.65 11.10
N THR A 45 17.12 -5.84 12.08
CA THR A 45 15.72 -5.51 12.42
C THR A 45 15.50 -4.00 12.43
N ALA A 46 14.26 -3.58 12.19
CA ALA A 46 13.87 -2.19 12.35
C ALA A 46 14.01 -1.76 13.82
N PRO A 47 14.43 -0.51 14.09
CA PRO A 47 14.56 0.00 15.44
C PRO A 47 13.22 0.00 16.17
N GLN A 48 13.23 -0.34 17.44
CA GLN A 48 12.01 -0.34 18.28
C GLN A 48 11.59 1.10 18.64
N GLU A 49 12.56 1.92 18.96
CA GLU A 49 12.38 3.34 19.27
C GLU A 49 12.80 4.20 18.07
N PRO A 50 12.33 5.46 18.00
CA PRO A 50 12.75 6.37 16.95
C PRO A 50 14.19 6.87 17.18
N ASP A 51 14.91 7.04 16.08
CA ASP A 51 16.22 7.74 16.08
C ASP A 51 16.05 9.24 15.88
N THR A 52 17.13 10.00 16.13
CA THR A 52 17.14 11.42 15.82
C THR A 52 17.31 11.66 14.32
N PHE A 53 16.90 12.82 13.84
CA PHE A 53 17.09 13.18 12.43
C PHE A 53 18.59 13.32 12.09
N GLU A 54 19.37 13.82 13.03
CA GLU A 54 20.83 13.99 12.92
C GLU A 54 21.53 12.64 12.71
N ASP A 55 21.18 11.64 13.52
CA ASP A 55 21.76 10.30 13.40
C ASP A 55 21.43 9.68 12.03
N ILE A 56 20.19 9.86 11.58
CA ILE A 56 19.74 9.36 10.27
C ILE A 56 20.51 10.03 9.13
N LEU A 57 20.68 11.36 9.18
CA LEU A 57 21.41 12.09 8.14
C LEU A 57 22.91 11.76 8.15
N GLN A 58 23.49 11.57 9.34
CA GLN A 58 24.86 11.11 9.47
C GLN A 58 25.07 9.71 8.87
N ASP A 59 24.11 8.81 9.08
CA ASP A 59 24.14 7.47 8.48
C ASP A 59 23.98 7.50 6.95
N VAL A 60 23.29 8.49 6.39
CA VAL A 60 23.29 8.69 4.92
C VAL A 60 24.71 8.86 4.41
N GLU A 61 25.49 9.78 4.99
CA GLU A 61 26.88 10.01 4.57
C GLU A 61 27.80 8.83 4.87
N LYS A 62 27.73 8.25 6.07
CA LYS A 62 28.64 7.18 6.50
C LYS A 62 28.34 5.81 5.86
N ILE A 63 27.06 5.51 5.66
CA ILE A 63 26.63 4.16 5.31
C ILE A 63 26.12 4.08 3.88
N ILE A 64 25.32 5.06 3.44
CA ILE A 64 24.65 4.98 2.13
C ILE A 64 25.52 5.58 1.03
N MET A 65 26.07 6.76 1.23
CA MET A 65 26.83 7.49 0.20
C MET A 65 28.07 6.77 -0.30
N PRO A 66 28.83 5.99 0.50
CA PRO A 66 29.97 5.22 -0.01
C PRO A 66 29.63 4.21 -1.10
N GLY A 67 28.38 3.73 -1.15
CA GLY A 67 27.93 2.79 -2.18
C GLY A 67 27.23 3.45 -3.37
N VAL A 68 27.14 4.77 -3.42
CA VAL A 68 26.45 5.50 -4.47
C VAL A 68 27.37 5.78 -5.65
N THR A 69 26.93 5.45 -6.84
CA THR A 69 27.52 5.96 -8.09
C THR A 69 26.96 7.35 -8.36
N HIS A 70 27.82 8.37 -8.45
CA HIS A 70 27.42 9.76 -8.61
C HIS A 70 27.12 10.11 -10.07
N TRP A 71 25.90 9.78 -10.54
CA TRP A 71 25.46 9.93 -11.93
C TRP A 71 25.45 11.38 -12.44
N HIS A 72 25.39 12.36 -11.55
CA HIS A 72 25.42 13.79 -11.90
C HIS A 72 26.84 14.39 -11.85
N SER A 73 27.86 13.58 -11.52
CA SER A 73 29.24 14.01 -11.59
C SER A 73 29.64 14.40 -13.01
N PRO A 74 30.39 15.49 -13.23
CA PRO A 74 30.91 15.83 -14.54
C PRO A 74 31.89 14.80 -15.11
N TYR A 75 32.33 13.86 -14.30
CA TYR A 75 33.20 12.73 -14.71
C TYR A 75 32.44 11.42 -14.97
N PHE A 76 31.08 11.43 -14.94
CA PHE A 76 30.29 10.26 -15.25
C PHE A 76 30.00 10.17 -16.76
N PHE A 77 30.67 9.28 -17.46
CA PHE A 77 30.56 9.10 -18.91
C PHE A 77 30.01 7.71 -19.31
N ALA A 78 29.48 6.93 -18.35
CA ALA A 78 29.09 5.55 -18.61
C ALA A 78 27.73 5.44 -19.33
N TYR A 79 26.75 6.25 -18.92
CA TYR A 79 25.38 6.19 -19.46
C TYR A 79 24.82 7.61 -19.60
N PHE A 80 23.68 7.74 -20.31
CA PHE A 80 22.88 8.96 -20.22
C PHE A 80 22.32 9.09 -18.81
N PRO A 81 22.68 10.13 -18.04
CA PRO A 81 22.23 10.29 -16.67
C PRO A 81 20.72 10.61 -16.63
N THR A 82 20.08 10.20 -15.56
CA THR A 82 18.74 10.70 -15.25
C THR A 82 18.82 12.21 -15.00
N ALA A 83 18.03 12.99 -15.72
CA ALA A 83 18.01 14.43 -15.53
C ALA A 83 17.58 14.80 -14.09
N SER A 84 18.20 15.83 -13.53
CA SER A 84 17.82 16.44 -12.26
C SER A 84 18.00 17.94 -12.34
N SER A 85 17.18 18.67 -11.59
CA SER A 85 17.30 20.12 -11.43
C SER A 85 16.66 20.55 -10.13
N TYR A 86 17.12 21.67 -9.56
CA TYR A 86 16.53 22.24 -8.35
C TYR A 86 15.01 22.45 -8.48
N PRO A 87 14.47 23.02 -9.58
CA PRO A 87 13.02 23.14 -9.76
C PRO A 87 12.28 21.78 -9.74
N ALA A 88 12.86 20.74 -10.34
CA ALA A 88 12.24 19.42 -10.36
C ALA A 88 12.19 18.78 -8.96
N MET A 89 13.26 18.95 -8.16
CA MET A 89 13.29 18.48 -6.76
C MET A 89 12.26 19.20 -5.90
N LEU A 90 12.12 20.52 -6.02
CA LEU A 90 11.09 21.29 -5.31
C LEU A 90 9.68 20.83 -5.70
N ALA A 91 9.45 20.57 -6.99
CA ALA A 91 8.17 20.06 -7.47
C ALA A 91 7.89 18.64 -6.93
N ASP A 92 8.89 17.77 -6.83
CA ASP A 92 8.75 16.42 -6.28
C ASP A 92 8.42 16.47 -4.76
N MET A 93 9.05 17.38 -4.01
CA MET A 93 8.70 17.67 -2.61
C MET A 93 7.24 18.14 -2.48
N LEU A 94 6.77 19.03 -3.34
CA LEU A 94 5.40 19.51 -3.35
C LEU A 94 4.42 18.40 -3.72
N CYS A 95 4.72 17.56 -4.71
CA CYS A 95 3.93 16.40 -5.08
C CYS A 95 3.76 15.43 -3.89
N GLY A 96 4.83 15.22 -3.12
CA GLY A 96 4.77 14.42 -1.89
C GLY A 96 3.87 15.03 -0.80
N ALA A 97 3.83 16.35 -0.71
CA ALA A 97 3.01 17.07 0.28
C ALA A 97 1.52 17.12 -0.09
N ILE A 98 1.19 17.36 -1.36
CA ILE A 98 -0.20 17.44 -1.84
C ILE A 98 -0.86 16.05 -1.85
N GLY A 99 -0.09 14.98 -2.06
CA GLY A 99 -0.62 13.61 -2.16
C GLY A 99 -1.59 13.43 -3.33
N CYS A 100 -1.45 14.25 -4.39
CA CYS A 100 -2.28 14.16 -5.57
C CYS A 100 -1.91 12.91 -6.38
N ILE A 101 -2.76 11.90 -6.29
CA ILE A 101 -2.62 10.64 -7.02
C ILE A 101 -3.47 10.77 -8.27
N GLY A 102 -2.84 10.77 -9.45
CA GLY A 102 -3.52 10.65 -10.73
C GLY A 102 -4.23 9.30 -10.83
N PHE A 103 -5.47 9.25 -10.39
CA PHE A 103 -6.27 8.03 -10.32
C PHE A 103 -7.23 8.01 -11.51
N SER A 104 -6.93 7.21 -12.52
CA SER A 104 -7.94 6.93 -13.54
C SER A 104 -8.91 5.86 -13.03
N TRP A 105 -10.12 5.99 -13.43
CA TRP A 105 -11.31 5.13 -13.28
C TRP A 105 -10.93 3.66 -13.35
N ALA A 106 -10.47 3.07 -12.33
CA ALA A 106 -10.06 1.92 -12.63
C ALA A 106 -9.93 0.66 -12.09
N HIS A 107 -10.06 -0.25 -12.61
CA HIS A 107 -9.88 -1.66 -12.48
C HIS A 107 -8.62 -2.03 -11.69
N SER A 108 -8.67 -3.11 -10.99
CA SER A 108 -7.54 -3.62 -10.25
C SER A 108 -6.35 -3.85 -11.20
N SER A 109 -5.15 -3.65 -10.71
CA SER A 109 -3.94 -3.83 -11.49
C SER A 109 -3.73 -5.27 -11.98
N VAL A 110 -4.43 -6.27 -11.39
CA VAL A 110 -4.42 -7.67 -11.84
C VAL A 110 -5.26 -7.85 -13.08
N GLU A 111 -6.45 -7.28 -13.11
CA GLU A 111 -7.32 -7.31 -14.29
C GLU A 111 -6.64 -6.69 -15.49
N ARG A 112 -5.95 -5.55 -15.28
CA ARG A 112 -5.14 -4.93 -16.33
C ARG A 112 -3.97 -5.79 -16.77
N ALA A 113 -3.22 -6.36 -15.82
CA ALA A 113 -2.11 -7.25 -16.15
C ALA A 113 -2.59 -8.50 -16.88
N GLY A 114 -3.72 -9.08 -16.46
CA GLY A 114 -4.36 -10.19 -17.15
C GLY A 114 -4.80 -9.83 -18.56
N LEU A 115 -5.42 -8.67 -18.75
CA LEU A 115 -5.85 -8.17 -20.05
C LEU A 115 -4.65 -7.93 -20.99
N ILE A 116 -3.60 -7.28 -20.50
CA ILE A 116 -2.37 -7.03 -21.28
C ILE A 116 -1.66 -8.35 -21.62
N GLY A 117 -1.60 -9.30 -20.69
CA GLY A 117 -0.96 -10.59 -20.87
C GLY A 117 -1.80 -11.62 -21.63
N GLY A 118 -3.02 -11.28 -22.04
CA GLY A 118 -3.93 -12.25 -22.70
C GLY A 118 -4.38 -13.40 -21.79
N VAL A 119 -4.30 -13.21 -20.47
CA VAL A 119 -4.60 -14.23 -19.46
C VAL A 119 -6.08 -14.18 -19.08
N LYS A 120 -6.74 -15.33 -19.05
CA LYS A 120 -8.12 -15.43 -18.58
C LYS A 120 -8.17 -15.31 -17.05
N LEU A 121 -8.84 -14.26 -16.56
CA LEU A 121 -9.11 -14.09 -15.15
C LEU A 121 -10.49 -14.59 -14.77
N LYS A 122 -10.58 -15.32 -13.66
CA LYS A 122 -11.84 -15.79 -13.09
C LYS A 122 -11.95 -15.39 -11.63
N ALA A 123 -13.07 -14.81 -11.26
CA ALA A 123 -13.39 -14.50 -9.88
C ALA A 123 -13.90 -15.76 -9.17
N ILE A 124 -13.38 -16.02 -7.98
CA ILE A 124 -13.86 -17.08 -7.11
C ILE A 124 -14.94 -16.50 -6.19
N PRO A 125 -16.11 -17.14 -6.04
CA PRO A 125 -17.15 -16.69 -5.14
C PRO A 125 -16.65 -16.56 -3.69
N SER A 126 -17.06 -15.50 -3.00
CA SER A 126 -16.78 -15.29 -1.57
C SER A 126 -17.94 -15.74 -0.69
N ASP A 127 -17.63 -16.10 0.55
CA ASP A 127 -18.59 -16.47 1.58
C ASP A 127 -19.30 -15.25 2.22
N GLY A 128 -20.10 -15.47 3.28
CA GLY A 128 -20.81 -14.47 4.03
C GLY A 128 -19.96 -13.36 4.62
N LYS A 129 -18.66 -13.60 4.84
CA LYS A 129 -17.67 -12.66 5.32
C LYS A 129 -16.82 -12.04 4.20
N PHE A 130 -17.22 -12.22 2.95
CA PHE A 130 -16.50 -11.74 1.75
C PHE A 130 -15.11 -12.36 1.57
N ALA A 131 -14.89 -13.55 2.11
CA ALA A 131 -13.63 -14.29 2.02
C ALA A 131 -13.74 -15.44 1.02
N MET A 132 -12.66 -15.70 0.27
CA MET A 132 -12.55 -16.90 -0.57
C MET A 132 -12.38 -18.13 0.33
N ARG A 133 -13.22 -19.16 0.08
CA ARG A 133 -13.17 -20.43 0.81
C ARG A 133 -12.49 -21.51 -0.02
N ALA A 134 -11.90 -22.48 0.67
CA ALA A 134 -11.24 -23.63 0.05
C ALA A 134 -12.16 -24.37 -0.94
N SER A 135 -13.40 -24.65 -0.53
CA SER A 135 -14.38 -25.38 -1.37
C SER A 135 -14.67 -24.65 -2.68
N ALA A 136 -14.90 -23.33 -2.63
CA ALA A 136 -15.18 -22.54 -3.83
C ALA A 136 -13.97 -22.48 -4.78
N LEU A 137 -12.75 -22.40 -4.22
CA LEU A 137 -11.52 -22.44 -5.02
C LEU A 137 -11.34 -23.82 -5.67
N GLN A 138 -11.52 -24.90 -4.92
CA GLN A 138 -11.36 -26.25 -5.42
C GLN A 138 -12.36 -26.55 -6.56
N GLU A 139 -13.63 -26.22 -6.36
CA GLU A 139 -14.66 -26.36 -7.40
C GLU A 139 -14.31 -25.61 -8.69
N ALA A 140 -13.80 -24.36 -8.54
CA ALA A 140 -13.37 -23.56 -9.68
C ALA A 140 -12.18 -24.18 -10.41
N LEU A 141 -11.19 -24.70 -9.69
CA LEU A 141 -10.02 -25.35 -10.27
C LEU A 141 -10.41 -26.64 -11.01
N GLU A 142 -11.27 -27.48 -10.43
CA GLU A 142 -11.74 -28.70 -11.04
C GLU A 142 -12.55 -28.43 -12.31
N ARG A 143 -13.50 -27.53 -12.26
CA ARG A 143 -14.28 -27.07 -13.41
C ARG A 143 -13.39 -26.56 -14.55
N ASP A 144 -12.38 -25.73 -14.22
CA ASP A 144 -11.54 -25.13 -15.22
C ASP A 144 -10.55 -26.11 -15.83
N LYS A 145 -10.04 -27.08 -15.05
CA LYS A 145 -9.24 -28.21 -15.54
C LYS A 145 -10.09 -29.12 -16.46
N ALA A 146 -11.31 -29.40 -16.09
CA ALA A 146 -12.23 -30.16 -16.93
C ALA A 146 -12.55 -29.47 -18.26
N ALA A 147 -12.51 -28.16 -18.30
CA ALA A 147 -12.64 -27.35 -19.52
C ALA A 147 -11.34 -27.22 -20.33
N GLY A 148 -10.28 -27.95 -19.99
CA GLY A 148 -8.99 -27.91 -20.66
C GLY A 148 -8.15 -26.63 -20.36
N LEU A 149 -8.51 -25.89 -19.33
CA LEU A 149 -7.74 -24.71 -18.89
C LEU A 149 -6.66 -25.14 -17.89
N ILE A 150 -5.54 -24.41 -17.89
CA ILE A 150 -4.44 -24.63 -16.97
C ILE A 150 -4.44 -23.50 -15.93
N PRO A 151 -4.93 -23.75 -14.70
CA PRO A 151 -4.82 -22.78 -13.61
C PRO A 151 -3.34 -22.65 -13.22
N PHE A 152 -2.78 -21.46 -13.38
CA PHE A 152 -1.35 -21.24 -13.09
C PHE A 152 -1.10 -20.14 -12.06
N PHE A 153 -2.15 -19.40 -11.68
CA PHE A 153 -1.99 -18.23 -10.82
C PHE A 153 -3.23 -18.02 -9.95
N VAL A 154 -3.09 -18.06 -8.64
CA VAL A 154 -4.17 -17.77 -7.70
C VAL A 154 -3.80 -16.55 -6.85
N VAL A 155 -4.75 -15.63 -6.69
CA VAL A 155 -4.57 -14.40 -5.91
C VAL A 155 -5.48 -14.44 -4.70
N ALA A 156 -4.89 -14.48 -3.50
CA ALA A 156 -5.60 -14.27 -2.25
C ALA A 156 -5.36 -12.86 -1.71
N THR A 157 -6.34 -12.30 -1.04
CA THR A 157 -6.29 -10.92 -0.53
C THR A 157 -6.43 -10.88 0.98
N LEU A 158 -5.52 -10.19 1.64
CA LEU A 158 -5.59 -9.89 3.07
C LEU A 158 -5.97 -8.42 3.26
N GLY A 159 -7.24 -8.16 3.50
CA GLY A 159 -7.82 -6.81 3.58
C GLY A 159 -8.21 -6.27 2.21
N THR A 160 -9.40 -6.63 1.72
CA THR A 160 -9.94 -6.13 0.45
C THR A 160 -10.18 -4.62 0.48
N THR A 161 -10.11 -3.97 -0.67
CA THR A 161 -10.37 -2.53 -0.81
C THR A 161 -11.79 -2.18 -0.38
N SER A 162 -12.75 -3.04 -0.71
CA SER A 162 -14.18 -2.76 -0.50
C SER A 162 -14.58 -2.76 0.96
N CYS A 163 -14.21 -3.80 1.71
CA CYS A 163 -14.70 -4.03 3.07
C CYS A 163 -13.65 -4.57 4.06
N CYS A 164 -12.38 -4.59 3.71
CA CYS A 164 -11.29 -5.14 4.53
C CYS A 164 -11.43 -6.64 4.87
N SER A 165 -12.12 -7.43 4.05
CA SER A 165 -12.21 -8.87 4.24
C SER A 165 -10.87 -9.56 3.99
N PHE A 166 -10.70 -10.73 4.61
CA PHE A 166 -9.46 -11.52 4.57
C PHE A 166 -9.75 -12.93 4.07
N ASP A 167 -9.05 -13.36 3.03
CA ASP A 167 -9.10 -14.75 2.59
C ASP A 167 -8.38 -15.65 3.61
N ASN A 168 -8.91 -16.85 3.82
CA ASN A 168 -8.33 -17.81 4.77
C ASN A 168 -7.20 -18.60 4.11
N LEU A 169 -5.97 -18.14 4.30
CA LEU A 169 -4.79 -18.74 3.68
C LEU A 169 -4.49 -20.17 4.16
N LEU A 170 -4.91 -20.52 5.37
CA LEU A 170 -4.74 -21.87 5.89
C LEU A 170 -5.68 -22.87 5.21
N GLU A 171 -6.82 -22.40 4.70
CA GLU A 171 -7.74 -23.21 3.92
C GLU A 171 -7.34 -23.30 2.44
N VAL A 172 -7.04 -22.15 1.81
CA VAL A 172 -6.78 -22.10 0.37
C VAL A 172 -5.35 -22.50 0.00
N GLY A 173 -4.39 -22.28 0.91
CA GLY A 173 -2.98 -22.56 0.72
C GLY A 173 -2.67 -24.00 0.32
N PRO A 174 -3.12 -25.00 1.06
CA PRO A 174 -2.88 -26.41 0.74
C PRO A 174 -3.39 -26.83 -0.63
N ILE A 175 -4.56 -26.34 -1.06
CA ILE A 175 -5.17 -26.71 -2.34
C ILE A 175 -4.26 -26.37 -3.50
N CYS A 176 -3.55 -25.30 -3.41
CA CYS A 176 -2.77 -24.81 -4.50
C CYS A 176 -1.34 -25.37 -4.49
N ASN A 177 -0.78 -25.73 -3.37
CA ASN A 177 0.47 -26.48 -3.33
C ASN A 177 0.32 -27.90 -3.96
N CYS A 178 -0.90 -28.39 -4.05
CA CYS A 178 -1.23 -29.64 -4.75
C CYS A 178 -1.42 -29.47 -6.27
N SER A 179 -1.39 -28.24 -6.76
CA SER A 179 -1.52 -27.91 -8.19
C SER A 179 -0.20 -27.36 -8.69
N ASP A 180 0.27 -27.73 -9.88
CA ASP A 180 1.52 -27.24 -10.49
C ASP A 180 1.48 -25.75 -10.87
N GLY A 181 0.71 -24.94 -10.16
CA GLY A 181 0.49 -23.52 -10.39
C GLY A 181 1.23 -22.60 -9.43
N TRP A 182 1.49 -21.38 -9.87
CA TRP A 182 2.08 -20.31 -9.07
C TRP A 182 1.08 -19.68 -8.10
N TRP A 183 1.51 -19.55 -6.86
CA TRP A 183 0.78 -18.86 -5.83
C TRP A 183 1.28 -17.43 -5.66
N VAL A 184 0.41 -16.50 -5.92
CA VAL A 184 0.67 -15.11 -5.57
C VAL A 184 -0.33 -14.66 -4.53
N MET A 185 0.18 -14.44 -3.33
CA MET A 185 -0.54 -13.63 -2.36
C MET A 185 -0.49 -12.19 -2.80
N ARG A 186 -1.57 -11.74 -3.40
CA ARG A 186 -1.70 -10.35 -3.77
C ARG A 186 -2.41 -9.57 -2.68
N LYS A 187 -1.74 -8.49 -2.34
CA LYS A 187 -2.33 -7.33 -1.70
C LYS A 187 -2.94 -7.60 -0.34
N ALA A 188 -2.07 -7.83 0.63
CA ALA A 188 -2.39 -7.17 1.86
C ALA A 188 -2.49 -5.68 1.51
N TRP A 189 -3.69 -5.17 1.30
CA TRP A 189 -3.95 -3.83 1.72
C TRP A 189 -3.52 -3.85 3.17
N ALA A 190 -2.32 -3.40 3.43
CA ALA A 190 -1.83 -3.35 4.80
C ALA A 190 -2.52 -2.20 5.52
N TYR A 191 -3.81 -2.36 5.69
CA TYR A 191 -4.49 -1.97 6.89
C TYR A 191 -4.06 -3.01 7.92
N GLN A 192 -2.82 -3.07 8.23
CA GLN A 192 -2.25 -4.13 9.00
C GLN A 192 -2.55 -3.89 10.47
N LYS A 193 -3.35 -4.75 11.06
CA LYS A 193 -3.40 -4.90 12.51
C LYS A 193 -2.00 -5.22 12.99
N SER A 194 -1.21 -4.17 13.24
CA SER A 194 0.10 -4.19 13.90
C SER A 194 1.21 -5.08 13.31
N PHE A 195 2.43 -4.64 13.46
CA PHE A 195 3.67 -5.42 13.34
C PHE A 195 3.66 -6.73 14.16
N CYS A 196 2.77 -6.89 15.17
CA CYS A 196 2.51 -8.16 15.85
C CYS A 196 1.78 -9.19 14.98
N PHE A 197 1.10 -8.79 13.91
CA PHE A 197 0.43 -9.70 12.97
C PHE A 197 1.42 -10.39 12.02
N LEU A 198 2.67 -9.97 11.99
CA LEU A 198 3.71 -10.75 11.32
C LEU A 198 3.73 -12.20 11.82
N PHE A 199 3.47 -12.42 13.09
CA PHE A 199 3.43 -13.76 13.69
C PHE A 199 2.25 -14.62 13.18
N VAL A 200 1.09 -14.03 12.95
CA VAL A 200 -0.08 -14.73 12.38
C VAL A 200 0.04 -14.90 10.86
N LEU A 201 0.80 -14.03 10.19
CA LEU A 201 1.12 -14.16 8.76
C LEU A 201 2.31 -15.08 8.48
N ILE A 202 3.18 -15.35 9.44
CA ILE A 202 4.36 -16.22 9.24
C ILE A 202 3.94 -17.65 8.88
N ILE A 203 2.88 -18.19 9.49
CA ILE A 203 2.41 -19.55 9.23
C ILE A 203 1.85 -19.74 7.81
N PRO A 204 1.03 -18.79 7.26
CA PRO A 204 0.51 -18.93 5.89
C PRO A 204 1.52 -18.63 4.77
N TRP A 205 2.64 -17.98 5.07
CA TRP A 205 3.66 -17.61 4.06
C TRP A 205 4.34 -18.81 3.42
N GLN A 206 4.39 -19.93 4.12
CA GLN A 206 4.90 -21.18 3.55
C GLN A 206 4.13 -21.62 2.30
N PHE A 207 2.88 -21.18 2.14
CA PHE A 207 2.05 -21.50 1.00
C PHE A 207 2.19 -20.49 -0.15
N ALA A 208 2.66 -19.29 0.05
CA ALA A 208 2.73 -18.26 -0.97
C ALA A 208 4.08 -18.20 -1.68
N ASP A 209 4.09 -18.08 -3.00
CA ASP A 209 5.31 -17.87 -3.80
C ASP A 209 5.70 -16.41 -3.87
N SER A 210 4.75 -15.51 -3.73
CA SER A 210 5.03 -14.07 -3.61
C SER A 210 4.03 -13.34 -2.71
N PHE A 211 4.51 -12.25 -2.12
CA PHE A 211 3.71 -11.37 -1.29
C PHE A 211 3.99 -9.91 -1.66
N ASN A 212 2.93 -9.14 -1.81
CA ASN A 212 3.03 -7.70 -2.11
C ASN A 212 2.20 -6.87 -1.14
N PHE A 213 2.77 -5.76 -0.65
CA PHE A 213 2.01 -4.75 0.06
C PHE A 213 2.50 -3.34 -0.29
N ASN A 214 1.68 -2.32 0.04
CA ASN A 214 1.95 -0.94 -0.29
C ASN A 214 2.22 -0.09 0.95
N PRO A 215 3.49 0.18 1.33
CA PRO A 215 3.84 1.08 2.44
C PRO A 215 3.22 2.48 2.31
N HIS A 216 3.02 2.97 1.07
CA HIS A 216 2.42 4.27 0.82
C HIS A 216 0.94 4.38 1.19
N LYS A 217 0.30 3.30 1.64
CA LYS A 217 -1.12 3.34 2.04
C LYS A 217 -1.32 3.60 3.52
N TRP A 218 -0.59 2.89 4.39
CA TRP A 218 -0.79 3.02 5.83
C TRP A 218 0.48 3.06 6.68
N LEU A 219 1.67 2.98 6.09
CA LEU A 219 2.94 3.06 6.82
C LEU A 219 3.60 4.45 6.75
N LEU A 220 2.83 5.52 6.58
CA LEU A 220 3.32 6.91 6.57
C LEU A 220 4.39 7.19 5.49
N VAL A 221 4.53 6.32 4.50
CA VAL A 221 5.41 6.52 3.35
C VAL A 221 4.63 7.20 2.24
N ASN A 222 5.13 8.31 1.72
CA ASN A 222 4.45 9.00 0.61
C ASN A 222 4.42 8.16 -0.67
N PHE A 223 3.43 8.42 -1.51
CA PHE A 223 3.26 7.77 -2.82
C PHE A 223 4.48 8.09 -3.73
N ASP A 224 5.05 7.16 -4.50
CA ASP A 224 4.64 5.77 -4.60
C ASP A 224 5.65 4.85 -3.89
N CYS A 225 5.18 3.82 -3.21
CA CYS A 225 6.02 2.79 -2.61
C CYS A 225 5.24 1.47 -2.50
N SER A 226 5.74 0.43 -3.16
CA SER A 226 5.23 -0.93 -3.05
C SER A 226 6.38 -1.88 -2.76
N ALA A 227 6.18 -2.82 -1.85
CA ALA A 227 7.18 -3.83 -1.52
C ALA A 227 6.65 -5.22 -1.90
N MET A 228 7.49 -6.01 -2.54
CA MET A 228 7.17 -7.37 -2.96
C MET A 228 8.27 -8.33 -2.50
N TRP A 229 7.86 -9.44 -1.93
CA TRP A 229 8.72 -10.59 -1.62
C TRP A 229 8.36 -11.75 -2.53
N VAL A 230 9.35 -12.52 -2.93
CA VAL A 230 9.20 -13.76 -3.69
C VAL A 230 9.93 -14.88 -2.98
N LYS A 231 9.36 -16.07 -2.98
CA LYS A 231 9.92 -17.25 -2.33
C LYS A 231 11.24 -17.67 -3.00
N ARG A 232 11.25 -17.71 -4.32
CA ARG A 232 12.44 -18.02 -5.14
C ARG A 232 12.72 -16.89 -6.11
N ARG A 233 13.80 -16.16 -5.86
CA ARG A 233 14.20 -15.04 -6.74
C ARG A 233 14.49 -15.46 -8.18
N THR A 234 14.98 -16.68 -8.38
CA THR A 234 15.34 -17.23 -9.68
C THR A 234 14.17 -17.29 -10.66
N ASP A 235 12.97 -17.56 -10.14
CA ASP A 235 11.75 -17.64 -10.95
C ASP A 235 11.41 -16.27 -11.57
N LEU A 236 11.57 -15.21 -10.78
CA LEU A 236 11.35 -13.84 -11.26
C LEU A 236 12.49 -13.37 -12.15
N THR A 237 13.75 -13.56 -11.70
CA THR A 237 14.91 -13.07 -12.45
C THR A 237 15.12 -13.83 -13.75
N GLY A 238 14.71 -15.09 -13.84
CA GLY A 238 14.74 -15.86 -15.08
C GLY A 238 13.79 -15.30 -16.15
N ALA A 239 12.64 -14.78 -15.74
CA ALA A 239 11.67 -14.21 -16.67
C ALA A 239 12.08 -12.87 -17.29
N PHE A 240 12.89 -12.07 -16.57
CA PHE A 240 13.27 -10.71 -16.99
C PHE A 240 14.76 -10.56 -17.31
N LYS A 241 15.52 -11.67 -17.36
CA LYS A 241 16.98 -11.61 -17.57
C LYS A 241 17.33 -11.08 -18.95
N LEU A 242 18.05 -9.95 -18.95
CA LEU A 242 18.68 -9.34 -20.12
C LEU A 242 20.13 -9.01 -19.78
N ASP A 243 21.09 -9.53 -20.55
CA ASP A 243 22.52 -9.35 -20.32
C ASP A 243 23.23 -8.70 -21.53
N PRO A 244 22.87 -7.48 -21.97
CA PRO A 244 23.57 -6.78 -23.01
C PRO A 244 24.98 -6.42 -22.54
N VAL A 245 25.94 -6.37 -23.51
CA VAL A 245 27.36 -6.20 -23.21
C VAL A 245 27.67 -4.95 -22.39
N TYR A 246 26.98 -3.85 -22.68
CA TYR A 246 27.15 -2.56 -21.99
C TYR A 246 26.67 -2.52 -20.55
N LEU A 247 25.93 -3.53 -20.09
CA LEU A 247 25.48 -3.66 -18.70
C LEU A 247 26.26 -4.69 -17.90
N LYS A 248 27.25 -5.36 -18.52
CA LYS A 248 28.08 -6.33 -17.80
C LYS A 248 29.06 -5.63 -16.87
N HIS A 249 29.25 -6.19 -15.69
CA HIS A 249 30.22 -5.74 -14.71
C HIS A 249 30.90 -6.93 -14.00
N SER A 250 32.07 -6.70 -13.44
CA SER A 250 32.93 -7.74 -12.84
C SER A 250 32.28 -8.55 -11.71
N HIS A 251 31.28 -7.99 -11.03
CA HIS A 251 30.60 -8.63 -9.91
C HIS A 251 29.34 -9.41 -10.33
N GLN A 252 29.01 -9.43 -11.62
CA GLN A 252 27.85 -10.17 -12.13
C GLN A 252 28.09 -11.67 -11.94
N GLY A 253 27.14 -12.35 -11.29
CA GLY A 253 27.27 -13.79 -11.00
C GLY A 253 27.95 -14.13 -9.69
N SER A 254 28.53 -13.16 -8.95
CA SER A 254 29.14 -13.40 -7.63
C SER A 254 28.16 -13.87 -6.54
N GLY A 255 26.85 -13.72 -6.76
CA GLY A 255 25.80 -13.99 -5.76
C GLY A 255 25.70 -12.94 -4.66
N LEU A 256 26.65 -12.01 -4.60
CA LEU A 256 26.71 -10.96 -3.57
C LEU A 256 25.84 -9.75 -3.91
N ILE A 257 25.52 -9.56 -5.20
CA ILE A 257 24.71 -8.44 -5.71
C ILE A 257 23.34 -8.95 -6.14
N THR A 258 22.31 -8.21 -5.75
CA THR A 258 20.98 -8.34 -6.34
C THR A 258 20.86 -7.34 -7.48
N ASP A 259 20.95 -7.81 -8.70
CA ASP A 259 20.74 -6.97 -9.88
C ASP A 259 19.25 -6.79 -10.13
N TYR A 260 18.71 -5.64 -9.72
CA TYR A 260 17.28 -5.37 -9.77
C TYR A 260 16.72 -5.14 -11.18
N ARG A 261 17.56 -4.94 -12.22
CA ARG A 261 17.12 -4.88 -13.62
C ARG A 261 16.43 -6.17 -14.07
N HIS A 262 16.82 -7.31 -13.47
CA HIS A 262 16.23 -8.62 -13.76
C HIS A 262 14.95 -8.92 -12.95
N TRP A 263 14.46 -7.96 -12.15
CA TRP A 263 13.29 -8.15 -11.29
C TRP A 263 12.03 -7.48 -11.81
N GLN A 264 12.10 -6.77 -12.92
CA GLN A 264 11.01 -5.95 -13.44
C GLN A 264 11.18 -5.64 -14.93
N LEU A 265 10.10 -5.16 -15.58
CA LEU A 265 10.17 -4.68 -16.97
C LEU A 265 11.02 -3.41 -17.13
N PRO A 266 10.87 -2.34 -16.31
CA PRO A 266 11.71 -1.16 -16.42
C PRO A 266 13.16 -1.45 -16.01
N LEU A 267 14.11 -0.90 -16.75
CA LEU A 267 15.54 -1.03 -16.44
C LEU A 267 15.91 -0.21 -15.20
N GLY A 268 15.50 1.05 -15.16
CA GLY A 268 15.75 1.97 -14.05
C GLY A 268 14.75 1.87 -12.92
N ARG A 269 15.18 2.22 -11.69
CA ARG A 269 14.35 2.25 -10.48
C ARG A 269 14.59 3.52 -9.68
N ARG A 270 13.51 4.09 -9.11
CA ARG A 270 13.64 5.12 -8.06
C ARG A 270 14.12 4.47 -6.76
N PHE A 271 14.89 5.20 -5.98
CA PHE A 271 15.39 4.76 -4.65
C PHE A 271 14.29 4.85 -3.59
N ARG A 272 13.18 4.11 -3.78
CA ARG A 272 11.99 4.16 -2.90
C ARG A 272 12.24 3.60 -1.51
N SER A 273 13.22 2.71 -1.35
CA SER A 273 13.57 2.17 -0.04
C SER A 273 14.13 3.22 0.91
N LEU A 274 14.74 4.29 0.41
CA LEU A 274 15.27 5.37 1.24
C LEU A 274 14.18 6.05 2.08
N LYS A 275 13.05 6.43 1.46
CA LYS A 275 11.93 7.05 2.20
C LYS A 275 11.26 6.09 3.20
N MET A 276 11.24 4.80 2.90
CA MET A 276 10.76 3.77 3.83
C MET A 276 11.71 3.62 5.01
N TRP A 277 13.02 3.63 4.77
CA TRP A 277 14.05 3.59 5.81
C TRP A 277 13.97 4.80 6.73
N PHE A 278 13.82 6.02 6.19
CA PHE A 278 13.60 7.24 7.00
C PHE A 278 12.36 7.11 7.91
N VAL A 279 11.24 6.62 7.36
CA VAL A 279 10.01 6.44 8.16
C VAL A 279 10.23 5.45 9.29
N PHE A 280 10.88 4.31 9.02
CA PHE A 280 11.15 3.32 10.07
C PHE A 280 12.10 3.85 11.14
N ARG A 281 13.12 4.61 10.76
CA ARG A 281 14.06 5.24 11.71
C ARG A 281 13.38 6.35 12.52
N MET A 282 12.59 7.22 11.88
CA MET A 282 11.94 8.37 12.53
C MET A 282 10.79 8.02 13.46
N TYR A 283 10.07 6.93 13.20
CA TYR A 283 8.91 6.54 14.02
C TYR A 283 9.19 5.34 14.91
N GLY A 284 10.14 4.51 14.56
CA GLY A 284 10.35 3.21 15.19
C GLY A 284 9.15 2.25 15.02
N VAL A 285 9.33 1.01 15.40
CA VAL A 285 8.26 0.00 15.38
C VAL A 285 7.13 0.40 16.32
N LYS A 286 7.44 0.86 17.52
CA LYS A 286 6.44 1.24 18.53
C LYS A 286 5.58 2.43 18.08
N GLY A 287 6.18 3.44 17.47
CA GLY A 287 5.45 4.60 16.94
C GLY A 287 4.50 4.24 15.82
N LEU A 288 4.92 3.38 14.88
CA LEU A 288 4.07 2.87 13.81
C LEU A 288 2.93 1.98 14.35
N GLN A 289 3.22 1.15 15.34
CA GLN A 289 2.19 0.33 16.00
C GLN A 289 1.14 1.19 16.72
N ALA A 290 1.57 2.22 17.45
CA ALA A 290 0.66 3.14 18.13
C ALA A 290 -0.25 3.87 17.13
N TYR A 291 0.32 4.34 16.03
CA TYR A 291 -0.44 4.98 14.95
C TYR A 291 -1.52 4.06 14.36
N ILE A 292 -1.15 2.80 14.04
CA ILE A 292 -2.11 1.83 13.48
C ILE A 292 -3.20 1.47 14.48
N ARG A 293 -2.82 1.19 15.74
CA ARG A 293 -3.78 0.86 16.81
C ARG A 293 -4.79 1.97 17.05
N LYS A 294 -4.34 3.23 17.03
CA LYS A 294 -5.22 4.38 17.13
C LYS A 294 -6.27 4.39 16.01
N HIS A 295 -5.88 4.13 14.77
CA HIS A 295 -6.83 4.11 13.64
C HIS A 295 -7.84 2.96 13.77
N VAL A 296 -7.41 1.80 14.24
CA VAL A 296 -8.31 0.66 14.51
C VAL A 296 -9.29 1.02 15.64
N GLN A 297 -8.82 1.66 16.70
CA GLN A 297 -9.69 2.13 17.79
C GLN A 297 -10.72 3.12 17.30
N LEU A 298 -10.33 4.10 16.50
CA LEU A 298 -11.24 5.10 15.93
C LEU A 298 -12.28 4.49 14.99
N SER A 299 -11.95 3.41 14.26
CA SER A 299 -12.94 2.71 13.44
C SER A 299 -13.98 1.98 14.28
N HIS A 300 -13.59 1.36 15.38
CA HIS A 300 -14.55 0.77 16.33
C HIS A 300 -15.39 1.83 17.07
N GLU A 301 -14.83 3.03 17.31
CA GLU A 301 -15.61 4.15 17.83
C GLU A 301 -16.69 4.58 16.83
N PHE A 302 -16.37 4.70 15.55
CA PHE A 302 -17.35 5.00 14.51
C PHE A 302 -18.38 3.88 14.35
N GLU A 303 -17.95 2.62 14.37
CA GLU A 303 -18.84 1.45 14.37
C GLU A 303 -19.86 1.53 15.51
N ALA A 304 -19.40 1.86 16.73
CA ALA A 304 -20.27 2.00 17.88
C ALA A 304 -21.33 3.10 17.69
N PHE A 305 -20.97 4.23 17.07
CA PHE A 305 -21.92 5.27 16.72
C PHE A 305 -22.98 4.80 15.72
N VAL A 306 -22.56 4.06 14.68
CA VAL A 306 -23.48 3.51 13.67
C VAL A 306 -24.47 2.53 14.31
N LEU A 307 -23.97 1.63 15.18
CA LEU A 307 -24.80 0.62 15.84
C LEU A 307 -25.79 1.19 16.86
N GLN A 308 -25.53 2.37 17.45
CA GLN A 308 -26.43 3.07 18.36
C GLN A 308 -27.62 3.73 17.64
N ASP A 309 -27.55 3.95 16.35
CA ASP A 309 -28.64 4.54 15.57
C ASP A 309 -29.39 3.45 14.80
N PRO A 310 -30.65 3.13 15.18
CA PRO A 310 -31.39 2.01 14.59
C PRO A 310 -31.69 2.18 13.08
N ARG A 311 -31.54 3.38 12.54
CA ARG A 311 -31.75 3.66 11.12
C ARG A 311 -30.61 3.14 10.24
N PHE A 312 -29.46 2.90 10.84
CA PHE A 312 -28.26 2.44 10.12
C PHE A 312 -27.94 0.98 10.39
N GLU A 313 -27.06 0.44 9.56
CA GLU A 313 -26.49 -0.90 9.73
C GLU A 313 -25.04 -0.93 9.29
N VAL A 314 -24.24 -1.80 9.91
CA VAL A 314 -22.87 -2.12 9.51
C VAL A 314 -22.89 -3.31 8.56
N CYS A 315 -22.31 -3.17 7.36
CA CYS A 315 -22.46 -4.12 6.27
C CYS A 315 -21.33 -5.16 6.18
N ALA A 316 -20.25 -4.98 6.94
CA ALA A 316 -19.12 -5.90 7.00
C ALA A 316 -18.43 -5.81 8.35
N GLU A 317 -17.76 -6.90 8.77
CA GLU A 317 -17.00 -6.95 10.02
C GLU A 317 -15.90 -5.85 10.03
N VAL A 318 -15.85 -5.06 11.08
CA VAL A 318 -14.84 -4.00 11.26
C VAL A 318 -13.57 -4.61 11.86
N THR A 319 -12.59 -4.86 11.03
CA THR A 319 -11.33 -5.48 11.47
C THR A 319 -10.17 -4.49 11.58
N LEU A 320 -10.18 -3.45 10.77
CA LEU A 320 -9.08 -2.48 10.63
C LEU A 320 -9.63 -1.05 10.62
N GLY A 321 -9.03 -0.14 9.86
CA GLY A 321 -9.40 1.28 9.79
C GLY A 321 -10.53 1.61 8.81
N LEU A 322 -11.44 0.69 8.50
CA LEU A 322 -12.54 0.89 7.56
C LEU A 322 -13.86 0.38 8.15
N VAL A 323 -14.88 1.22 8.11
CA VAL A 323 -16.26 0.85 8.44
C VAL A 323 -17.12 0.97 7.20
N CYS A 324 -17.76 -0.14 6.83
CA CYS A 324 -18.76 -0.21 5.75
C CYS A 324 -20.14 -0.16 6.36
N PHE A 325 -20.91 0.87 6.05
CA PHE A 325 -22.21 1.11 6.66
C PHE A 325 -23.20 1.65 5.65
N ARG A 326 -24.49 1.58 5.97
CA ARG A 326 -25.55 2.16 5.17
C ARG A 326 -26.75 2.58 6.00
N LEU A 327 -27.57 3.46 5.46
CA LEU A 327 -28.93 3.69 5.96
C LEU A 327 -29.81 2.50 5.54
N LYS A 328 -30.61 1.96 6.46
CA LYS A 328 -31.56 0.89 6.15
C LYS A 328 -32.59 1.38 5.13
N GLY A 329 -32.79 0.65 4.07
CA GLY A 329 -33.70 1.02 2.99
C GLY A 329 -33.10 0.75 1.60
N SER A 330 -33.52 1.51 0.59
CA SER A 330 -33.12 1.32 -0.79
C SER A 330 -31.69 1.79 -1.09
N ASP A 331 -31.11 1.30 -2.19
CA ASP A 331 -29.83 1.80 -2.71
C ASP A 331 -29.93 3.29 -3.08
N GLY A 332 -31.06 3.70 -3.71
CA GLY A 332 -31.29 5.11 -4.07
C GLY A 332 -31.27 6.06 -2.87
N LEU A 333 -31.80 5.63 -1.70
CA LEU A 333 -31.72 6.40 -0.47
C LEU A 333 -30.26 6.60 -0.01
N ASN A 334 -29.44 5.59 -0.14
CA ASN A 334 -28.02 5.65 0.21
C ASN A 334 -27.19 6.44 -0.81
N GLU A 335 -27.52 6.38 -2.09
CA GLU A 335 -26.94 7.22 -3.13
C GLU A 335 -27.24 8.69 -2.86
N ALA A 336 -28.50 9.02 -2.53
CA ALA A 336 -28.91 10.38 -2.19
C ALA A 336 -28.23 10.88 -0.89
N LEU A 337 -28.07 10.02 0.11
CA LEU A 337 -27.34 10.38 1.34
C LEU A 337 -25.88 10.70 1.03
N LEU A 338 -25.21 9.88 0.24
CA LEU A 338 -23.82 10.09 -0.15
C LEU A 338 -23.63 11.40 -0.94
N GLU A 339 -24.56 11.68 -1.86
CA GLU A 339 -24.56 12.93 -2.63
C GLU A 339 -24.69 14.15 -1.71
N ARG A 340 -25.61 14.13 -0.74
CA ARG A 340 -25.75 15.21 0.26
C ARG A 340 -24.49 15.38 1.09
N ILE A 341 -23.90 14.28 1.59
CA ILE A 341 -22.67 14.30 2.38
C ILE A 341 -21.53 14.98 1.59
N ASN A 342 -21.32 14.56 0.34
CA ASN A 342 -20.24 15.08 -0.49
C ASN A 342 -20.50 16.53 -0.97
N SER A 343 -21.77 16.87 -1.27
CA SER A 343 -22.15 18.23 -1.66
C SER A 343 -22.02 19.24 -0.53
N ALA A 344 -22.19 18.82 0.73
CA ALA A 344 -21.96 19.67 1.89
C ALA A 344 -20.49 20.03 2.13
N ARG A 345 -19.53 19.33 1.48
CA ARG A 345 -18.08 19.59 1.49
C ARG A 345 -17.43 19.62 2.89
N LYS A 346 -18.09 19.10 3.92
CA LYS A 346 -17.53 18.98 5.27
C LYS A 346 -16.69 17.72 5.45
N ILE A 347 -17.14 16.62 4.87
CA ILE A 347 -16.44 15.34 4.80
C ILE A 347 -16.58 14.78 3.38
N HIS A 348 -15.74 13.83 3.01
CA HIS A 348 -15.81 13.16 1.71
C HIS A 348 -15.81 11.64 1.89
N LEU A 349 -16.83 10.97 1.39
CA LEU A 349 -16.95 9.53 1.39
C LEU A 349 -17.00 8.98 -0.02
N VAL A 350 -16.66 7.71 -0.17
CA VAL A 350 -16.81 6.97 -1.43
C VAL A 350 -17.62 5.70 -1.20
N PRO A 351 -18.46 5.29 -2.15
CA PRO A 351 -19.24 4.08 -2.01
C PRO A 351 -18.46 2.83 -2.41
N CYS A 352 -19.04 1.68 -2.10
CA CYS A 352 -18.76 0.42 -2.77
C CYS A 352 -20.06 -0.38 -2.93
N ARG A 353 -20.01 -1.47 -3.69
CA ARG A 353 -21.11 -2.44 -3.72
C ARG A 353 -20.66 -3.73 -3.02
N LEU A 354 -21.44 -4.14 -2.04
CA LEU A 354 -21.27 -5.42 -1.34
C LEU A 354 -22.48 -6.29 -1.62
N ARG A 355 -22.27 -7.38 -2.36
CA ARG A 355 -23.36 -8.27 -2.83
C ARG A 355 -24.48 -7.55 -3.59
N GLY A 356 -24.11 -6.61 -4.42
CA GLY A 356 -25.06 -5.79 -5.17
C GLY A 356 -25.60 -4.58 -4.42
N GLN A 357 -25.56 -4.54 -3.08
CA GLN A 357 -26.05 -3.42 -2.27
C GLN A 357 -25.09 -2.24 -2.29
N PHE A 358 -25.61 -1.05 -2.38
CA PHE A 358 -24.86 0.20 -2.27
C PHE A 358 -24.51 0.48 -0.79
N VAL A 359 -23.23 0.68 -0.51
CA VAL A 359 -22.68 0.82 0.84
C VAL A 359 -21.74 2.02 0.91
N LEU A 360 -21.83 2.80 1.95
CA LEU A 360 -20.92 3.90 2.24
C LEU A 360 -19.68 3.38 2.98
N ARG A 361 -18.51 3.97 2.69
CA ARG A 361 -17.25 3.58 3.29
C ARG A 361 -16.66 4.73 4.09
N PHE A 362 -16.45 4.51 5.39
CA PHE A 362 -15.75 5.42 6.27
C PHE A 362 -14.33 4.88 6.54
N ALA A 363 -13.35 5.45 5.86
CA ALA A 363 -11.95 5.02 5.94
C ALA A 363 -11.14 5.98 6.81
N ILE A 364 -10.60 5.48 7.92
CA ILE A 364 -9.72 6.23 8.81
C ILE A 364 -8.29 6.13 8.28
N CYS A 365 -7.79 7.18 7.65
CA CYS A 365 -6.50 7.18 6.96
C CYS A 365 -5.59 8.38 7.26
N SER A 366 -6.13 9.49 7.77
CA SER A 366 -5.31 10.66 8.08
C SER A 366 -4.52 10.49 9.38
N ARG A 367 -3.23 10.82 9.36
CA ARG A 367 -2.38 10.82 10.55
C ARG A 367 -2.92 11.71 11.68
N LYS A 368 -3.65 12.76 11.32
CA LYS A 368 -4.18 13.76 12.26
C LYS A 368 -5.57 13.46 12.78
N VAL A 369 -6.21 12.36 12.34
CA VAL A 369 -7.56 12.02 12.81
C VAL A 369 -7.56 11.68 14.29
N GLU A 370 -8.55 12.23 15.01
CA GLU A 370 -8.80 12.02 16.44
C GLU A 370 -10.28 11.71 16.66
N SER A 371 -10.64 11.22 17.85
CA SER A 371 -12.03 10.91 18.25
C SER A 371 -13.00 12.06 17.97
N GLY A 372 -12.62 13.32 18.26
CA GLY A 372 -13.44 14.48 17.96
C GLY A 372 -13.80 14.61 16.47
N HIS A 373 -12.88 14.31 15.56
CA HIS A 373 -13.14 14.35 14.11
C HIS A 373 -14.12 13.24 13.68
N VAL A 374 -13.99 12.05 14.28
CA VAL A 374 -14.89 10.91 14.01
C VAL A 374 -16.30 11.22 14.48
N ARG A 375 -16.45 11.81 15.67
CA ARG A 375 -17.73 12.23 16.24
C ARG A 375 -18.40 13.30 15.38
N LEU A 376 -17.70 14.36 15.02
CA LEU A 376 -18.22 15.42 14.15
C LEU A 376 -18.66 14.88 12.79
N ALA A 377 -17.89 13.94 12.21
CA ALA A 377 -18.26 13.30 10.96
C ALA A 377 -19.56 12.49 11.11
N TRP A 378 -19.71 11.74 12.21
CA TRP A 378 -20.94 10.99 12.49
C TRP A 378 -22.15 11.90 12.70
N GLU A 379 -22.02 12.95 13.51
CA GLU A 379 -23.09 13.93 13.74
C GLU A 379 -23.57 14.55 12.44
N HIS A 380 -22.65 14.87 11.55
CA HIS A 380 -22.97 15.41 10.23
C HIS A 380 -23.73 14.39 9.35
N ILE A 381 -23.27 13.14 9.30
CA ILE A 381 -23.94 12.06 8.55
C ILE A 381 -25.35 11.83 9.10
N ARG A 382 -25.48 11.74 10.42
CA ARG A 382 -26.75 11.49 11.11
C ARG A 382 -27.77 12.60 10.88
N GLY A 383 -27.32 13.86 10.87
CA GLY A 383 -28.15 15.02 10.58
C GLY A 383 -28.70 15.00 9.16
N LEU A 384 -27.83 14.80 8.16
CA LEU A 384 -28.24 14.71 6.75
C LEU A 384 -29.17 13.53 6.47
N ALA A 385 -28.97 12.41 7.16
CA ALA A 385 -29.86 11.26 7.06
C ALA A 385 -31.26 11.58 7.63
N ALA A 386 -31.36 12.32 8.75
CA ALA A 386 -32.64 12.74 9.32
C ALA A 386 -33.39 13.67 8.36
N GLU A 387 -32.71 14.66 7.78
CA GLU A 387 -33.29 15.56 6.80
C GLU A 387 -33.79 14.82 5.54
N LEU A 388 -33.03 13.82 5.09
CA LEU A 388 -33.38 13.02 3.94
C LEU A 388 -34.62 12.18 4.18
N LEU A 389 -34.71 11.51 5.32
CA LEU A 389 -35.87 10.67 5.70
C LEU A 389 -37.14 11.50 5.86
N ALA A 390 -37.08 12.65 6.56
CA ALA A 390 -38.21 13.55 6.67
C ALA A 390 -38.74 14.05 5.31
N ALA A 391 -37.81 14.30 4.37
CA ALA A 391 -38.19 14.71 3.01
C ALA A 391 -38.85 13.58 2.20
N GLU A 392 -38.52 12.33 2.45
CA GLU A 392 -39.14 11.16 1.80
C GLU A 392 -40.54 10.88 2.41
N GLU A 393 -40.68 11.00 3.74
CA GLU A 393 -41.98 10.85 4.44
C GLU A 393 -42.98 11.93 3.94
N GLY A 394 -42.59 13.19 3.86
CA GLY A 394 -43.44 14.26 3.36
C GLY A 394 -43.87 14.08 1.88
N LYS A 395 -43.01 13.44 1.04
CA LYS A 395 -43.40 13.09 -0.34
C LYS A 395 -44.38 11.93 -0.40
N ALA A 396 -44.35 11.00 0.56
CA ALA A 396 -45.27 9.87 0.61
C ALA A 396 -46.68 10.34 1.05
N GLU A 397 -46.74 11.26 2.00
CA GLU A 397 -48.01 11.86 2.47
C GLU A 397 -48.73 12.70 1.38
N ILE A 398 -47.97 13.36 0.49
CA ILE A 398 -48.55 14.14 -0.61
C ILE A 398 -49.07 13.23 -1.75
N LYS A 399 -48.62 11.98 -1.82
CA LYS A 399 -49.03 11.02 -2.85
C LYS A 399 -50.16 10.06 -2.40
N SER A 400 -50.45 10.01 -1.11
CA SER A 400 -51.57 9.27 -0.51
C SER A 400 -52.85 10.14 -0.46
#